data_a023bc3118e657b581962936f6e55065
#
_entry.id   a023bc3118e657b581962936f6e55065
#
_cell.length_a   1.000
_cell.length_b   1.000
_cell.length_c   1.000
_cell.angle_alpha   90.00
_cell.angle_beta   90.00
_cell.angle_gamma   90.00
#
_symmetry.space_group_name_H-M   'P 1'
#
loop_
_entity.id
_entity.type
_entity.pdbx_description
1 polymer ?
#
loop_
_entity_poly.entity_id
_entity_poly.type
_entity_poly.pdbx_seq_one_letter_code
_entity_poly.pdbx_strand_id
1 'polypeptide(L)'
;MYNIIKHTSYLRIYNTTNFVFCQEVGAKKLQKVILHSDLNNFYASVECLNNPALRNKYVAVCGNEEERHGIVLAKNQLAKMKGVKTGDVIWEAKQKCPELVIVPPHYDEYMKYSKLTKEVY
;
A
#
# COMPACT_ATOMS: atom_id res chain seq x y z
N MET A 1 -2.72 -2.76 7.50
CA MET A 1 -1.38 -2.21 7.80
C MET A 1 -1.41 -0.72 7.54
N TYR A 2 -1.33 0.10 8.58
CA TYR A 2 -1.46 1.56 8.47
C TYR A 2 -0.09 2.22 8.60
N ASN A 3 0.18 3.26 7.82
CA ASN A 3 1.33 4.14 8.00
C ASN A 3 0.85 5.50 8.47
N ILE A 4 1.33 5.97 9.60
CA ILE A 4 1.09 7.33 10.09
C ILE A 4 2.41 8.10 10.03
N ILE A 5 2.42 9.26 9.39
CA ILE A 5 3.61 10.10 9.21
C ILE A 5 3.51 11.36 10.07
N LYS A 6 4.51 11.63 10.92
CA LYS A 6 4.67 12.89 11.65
C LYS A 6 5.95 13.61 11.21
N HIS A 7 5.84 14.84 10.72
CA HIS A 7 6.96 15.70 10.34
C HIS A 7 7.04 16.86 11.34
N THR A 8 8.02 17.27 11.98
CA THR A 8 8.25 18.23 13.10
C THR A 8 6.98 18.70 13.83
N SER A 9 5.86 18.41 13.21
CA SER A 9 4.48 18.44 13.61
C SER A 9 3.69 17.24 13.06
N TYR A 10 4.33 16.17 12.56
CA TYR A 10 3.72 15.00 11.95
C TYR A 10 4.34 13.71 12.49
N LEU A 11 3.53 12.75 12.89
CA LEU A 11 3.96 11.43 13.35
C LEU A 11 3.93 10.43 12.20
N ARG A 12 5.04 9.76 11.90
CA ARG A 12 5.10 8.67 10.93
C ARG A 12 5.08 7.34 11.66
N ILE A 13 4.01 6.58 11.58
CA ILE A 13 3.91 5.24 12.15
C ILE A 13 4.03 4.23 11.02
N TYR A 14 5.13 3.47 11.00
CA TYR A 14 5.25 2.28 10.17
C TYR A 14 4.84 1.08 11.01
N ASN A 15 3.81 0.38 10.60
CA ASN A 15 3.41 -0.82 11.32
C ASN A 15 4.05 -2.06 10.69
N THR A 16 5.11 -2.51 11.34
CA THR A 16 5.41 -3.92 11.50
C THR A 16 5.51 -4.13 13.01
N THR A 17 4.44 -4.63 13.63
CA THR A 17 4.39 -5.26 14.97
C THR A 17 4.94 -4.51 16.20
N ASN A 18 5.17 -3.20 16.18
CA ASN A 18 5.55 -2.47 17.38
C ASN A 18 4.69 -1.21 17.56
N PHE A 19 3.90 -1.22 18.63
CA PHE A 19 3.17 -0.06 19.15
C PHE A 19 4.20 0.92 19.72
N VAL A 20 4.42 2.04 19.07
CA VAL A 20 5.22 3.12 19.66
C VAL A 20 4.29 4.05 20.42
N PHE A 21 4.37 3.99 21.74
CA PHE A 21 3.72 4.94 22.65
C PHE A 21 4.37 6.31 22.48
N CYS A 22 3.62 7.32 22.10
CA CYS A 22 4.09 8.69 22.08
C CYS A 22 3.99 9.25 23.51
N GLN A 23 5.13 9.42 24.20
CA GLN A 23 5.18 10.17 25.46
C GLN A 23 5.05 11.66 25.14
N GLU A 24 4.10 12.31 25.82
CA GLU A 24 3.98 13.77 25.82
C GLU A 24 5.19 14.40 26.47
N VAL A 25 5.94 15.20 25.74
CA VAL A 25 6.96 16.09 26.29
C VAL A 25 6.36 17.48 26.43
N GLY A 26 6.12 17.87 27.66
CA GLY A 26 6.05 19.24 28.19
C GLY A 26 5.13 20.23 27.46
N ALA A 27 4.08 20.64 28.14
CA ALA A 27 3.17 21.71 27.75
C ALA A 27 3.90 23.03 27.40
N LYS A 28 3.84 23.42 26.12
CA LYS A 28 3.82 24.85 25.72
C LYS A 28 3.38 24.97 24.25
N LYS A 29 2.26 25.70 24.04
CA LYS A 29 1.63 26.03 22.76
C LYS A 29 0.84 24.88 22.15
N LEU A 30 -0.47 25.02 22.01
CA LEU A 30 -1.36 24.18 21.22
C LEU A 30 -0.81 24.05 19.78
N GLN A 31 0.06 23.08 19.56
CA GLN A 31 0.49 22.75 18.22
C GLN A 31 -0.64 21.97 17.55
N LYS A 32 -1.08 22.46 16.40
CA LYS A 32 -2.05 21.75 15.57
C LYS A 32 -1.43 20.42 15.14
N VAL A 33 -1.92 19.31 15.69
CA VAL A 33 -1.49 17.96 15.30
C VAL A 33 -2.33 17.51 14.11
N ILE A 34 -1.67 17.18 13.01
CA ILE A 34 -2.31 16.62 11.82
C ILE A 34 -1.82 15.18 11.68
N LEU A 35 -2.77 14.24 11.71
CA LEU A 35 -2.49 12.82 11.46
C LEU A 35 -2.78 12.53 9.98
N HIS A 36 -1.80 11.95 9.30
CA HIS A 36 -1.95 11.47 7.93
C HIS A 36 -1.85 9.94 7.95
N SER A 37 -2.96 9.27 7.61
CA SER A 37 -3.04 7.82 7.58
C SER A 37 -3.14 7.34 6.14
N ASP A 38 -2.33 6.34 5.78
CA ASP A 38 -2.31 5.75 4.44
C ASP A 38 -2.33 4.21 4.52
N LEU A 39 -2.99 3.60 3.56
CA LEU A 39 -3.07 2.14 3.42
C LEU A 39 -1.96 1.64 2.49
N ASN A 40 -0.96 0.97 3.05
CA ASN A 40 0.12 0.38 2.27
C ASN A 40 -0.37 -0.67 1.28
N ASN A 41 0.07 -0.51 0.02
CA ASN A 41 -0.19 -1.51 -1.02
C ASN A 41 -1.68 -1.86 -1.16
N PHE A 42 -2.57 -0.88 -0.98
CA PHE A 42 -4.00 -1.09 -0.77
C PHE A 42 -4.60 -2.07 -1.78
N TYR A 43 -4.45 -1.81 -3.10
CA TYR A 43 -5.00 -2.69 -4.12
C TYR A 43 -4.45 -4.12 -4.04
N ALA A 44 -3.13 -4.27 -3.94
CA ALA A 44 -2.52 -5.58 -3.81
C ALA A 44 -2.93 -6.32 -2.52
N SER A 45 -3.19 -5.57 -1.45
CA SER A 45 -3.68 -6.14 -0.18
C SER A 45 -5.11 -6.64 -0.29
N VAL A 46 -5.99 -5.90 -0.98
CA VAL A 46 -7.37 -6.32 -1.26
C VAL A 46 -7.38 -7.58 -2.13
N GLU A 47 -6.56 -7.63 -3.18
CA GLU A 47 -6.46 -8.82 -4.04
C GLU A 47 -6.00 -10.06 -3.25
N CYS A 48 -5.00 -9.91 -2.38
CA CYS A 48 -4.53 -10.99 -1.51
C CYS A 48 -5.55 -11.38 -0.42
N LEU A 49 -6.45 -10.48 -0.04
CA LEU A 49 -7.54 -10.77 0.88
C LEU A 49 -8.63 -11.62 0.20
N ASN A 50 -9.03 -11.21 -1.00
CA ASN A 50 -10.05 -11.90 -1.79
C ASN A 50 -9.54 -13.25 -2.35
N ASN A 51 -8.23 -13.33 -2.65
CA ASN A 51 -7.60 -14.57 -3.12
C ASN A 51 -6.40 -14.93 -2.25
N PRO A 52 -6.59 -15.76 -1.19
CA PRO A 52 -5.52 -16.16 -0.28
C PRO A 52 -4.34 -16.88 -0.95
N ALA A 53 -4.52 -17.49 -2.12
CA ALA A 53 -3.44 -18.14 -2.88
C ALA A 53 -2.37 -17.16 -3.39
N LEU A 54 -2.66 -15.85 -3.38
CA LEU A 54 -1.74 -14.79 -3.78
C LEU A 54 -0.83 -14.31 -2.63
N ARG A 55 -1.15 -14.63 -1.37
CA ARG A 55 -0.47 -14.06 -0.19
C ARG A 55 1.04 -14.32 -0.15
N ASN A 56 1.47 -15.47 -0.64
CA ASN A 56 2.88 -15.89 -0.63
C ASN A 56 3.56 -15.75 -2.01
N LYS A 57 2.93 -15.04 -2.93
CA LYS A 57 3.46 -14.80 -4.27
C LYS A 57 3.87 -13.33 -4.44
N TYR A 58 4.71 -13.08 -5.43
CA TYR A 58 5.01 -11.72 -5.88
C TYR A 58 3.81 -11.22 -6.69
N VAL A 59 3.08 -10.24 -6.18
CA VAL A 59 1.83 -9.76 -6.80
C VAL A 59 1.95 -8.30 -7.17
N ALA A 60 1.55 -7.97 -8.39
CA ALA A 60 1.34 -6.61 -8.85
C ALA A 60 -0.05 -6.47 -9.47
N VAL A 61 -0.75 -5.42 -9.08
CA VAL A 61 -1.98 -4.99 -9.74
C VAL A 61 -1.59 -4.05 -10.86
N CYS A 62 -1.95 -4.39 -12.09
CA CYS A 62 -1.57 -3.64 -13.28
C CYS A 62 -2.80 -3.22 -14.08
N GLY A 63 -2.73 -2.06 -14.71
CA GLY A 63 -3.73 -1.63 -15.68
C GLY A 63 -3.74 -2.52 -16.92
N ASN A 64 -4.73 -2.28 -17.80
CA ASN A 64 -4.89 -3.07 -19.03
C ASN A 64 -3.67 -2.92 -19.94
N GLU A 65 -3.10 -4.05 -20.32
CA GLU A 65 -1.91 -4.13 -21.19
C GLU A 65 -2.20 -3.60 -22.60
N GLU A 66 -3.43 -3.77 -23.08
CA GLU A 66 -3.86 -3.36 -24.43
C GLU A 66 -4.00 -1.84 -24.59
N GLU A 67 -4.34 -1.11 -23.52
CA GLU A 67 -4.64 0.33 -23.62
C GLU A 67 -3.41 1.24 -23.49
N ARG A 68 -2.39 0.85 -22.69
CA ARG A 68 -1.18 1.68 -22.43
C ARG A 68 0.04 0.87 -22.00
N HIS A 69 0.31 -0.27 -22.64
CA HIS A 69 1.39 -1.19 -22.29
C HIS A 69 1.36 -1.68 -20.83
N GLY A 70 0.25 -1.51 -20.13
CA GLY A 70 0.04 -1.89 -18.76
C GLY A 70 1.13 -1.41 -17.79
N ILE A 71 0.73 -0.64 -16.78
CA ILE A 71 1.65 -0.18 -15.74
C ILE A 71 1.27 -0.76 -14.39
N VAL A 72 2.26 -0.93 -13.52
CA VAL A 72 2.07 -1.34 -12.14
C VAL A 72 1.39 -0.23 -11.35
N LEU A 73 0.15 -0.45 -10.93
CA LEU A 73 -0.64 0.46 -10.09
C LEU A 73 -0.30 0.27 -8.62
N ALA A 74 -0.22 -0.99 -8.20
CA ALA A 74 0.15 -1.37 -6.84
C ALA A 74 0.90 -2.71 -6.86
N LYS A 75 1.66 -2.97 -5.81
CA LYS A 75 2.41 -4.21 -5.64
C LYS A 75 2.45 -4.60 -4.18
N ASN A 76 2.53 -5.91 -3.91
CA ASN A 76 2.71 -6.36 -2.53
C ASN A 76 4.17 -6.17 -2.05
N GLN A 77 4.38 -6.39 -0.76
CA GLN A 77 5.70 -6.18 -0.15
C GLN A 77 6.77 -7.12 -0.74
N LEU A 78 6.41 -8.35 -1.11
CA LEU A 78 7.31 -9.32 -1.72
C LEU A 78 7.83 -8.80 -3.07
N ALA A 79 6.94 -8.35 -3.96
CA ALA A 79 7.32 -7.78 -5.25
C ALA A 79 8.16 -6.49 -5.09
N LYS A 80 7.85 -5.67 -4.09
CA LYS A 80 8.64 -4.47 -3.74
C LYS A 80 10.08 -4.84 -3.37
N MET A 81 10.30 -5.91 -2.61
CA MET A 81 11.64 -6.39 -2.24
C MET A 81 12.46 -6.86 -3.45
N LYS A 82 11.82 -7.31 -4.52
CA LYS A 82 12.46 -7.64 -5.81
C LYS A 82 12.74 -6.41 -6.68
N GLY A 83 12.43 -5.21 -6.20
CA GLY A 83 12.70 -3.96 -6.90
C GLY A 83 11.61 -3.50 -7.87
N VAL A 84 10.43 -4.15 -7.87
CA VAL A 84 9.27 -3.69 -8.65
C VAL A 84 8.77 -2.36 -8.09
N LYS A 85 8.54 -1.37 -8.95
CA LYS A 85 8.07 -0.04 -8.59
C LYS A 85 6.68 0.23 -9.16
N THR A 86 5.92 1.07 -8.49
CA THR A 86 4.68 1.64 -9.05
C THR A 86 5.04 2.54 -10.23
N GLY A 87 4.34 2.40 -11.34
CA GLY A 87 4.66 3.06 -12.60
C GLY A 87 5.59 2.28 -13.53
N ASP A 88 6.22 1.17 -13.07
CA ASP A 88 6.95 0.29 -13.97
C ASP A 88 6.01 -0.27 -15.04
N VAL A 89 6.50 -0.40 -16.25
CA VAL A 89 5.80 -1.13 -17.31
C VAL A 89 5.85 -2.62 -17.00
N ILE A 90 4.81 -3.38 -17.38
CA ILE A 90 4.71 -4.81 -17.04
C ILE A 90 5.96 -5.60 -17.44
N TRP A 91 6.50 -5.37 -18.64
CA TRP A 91 7.70 -6.08 -19.09
C TRP A 91 8.92 -5.79 -18.21
N GLU A 92 9.11 -4.54 -17.80
CA GLU A 92 10.19 -4.13 -16.90
C GLU A 92 10.02 -4.74 -15.51
N ALA A 93 8.80 -4.74 -14.98
CA ALA A 93 8.46 -5.37 -13.72
C ALA A 93 8.75 -6.88 -13.74
N LYS A 94 8.43 -7.56 -14.86
CA LYS A 94 8.75 -8.98 -15.07
C LYS A 94 10.25 -9.26 -15.21
N GLN A 95 11.02 -8.31 -15.76
CA GLN A 95 12.48 -8.46 -15.78
C GLN A 95 13.07 -8.40 -14.36
N LYS A 96 12.54 -7.53 -13.49
CA LYS A 96 12.95 -7.43 -12.08
C LYS A 96 12.49 -8.63 -11.25
N CYS A 97 11.32 -9.18 -11.58
CA CYS A 97 10.71 -10.30 -10.89
C CYS A 97 10.01 -11.24 -11.89
N PRO A 98 10.72 -12.25 -12.44
CA PRO A 98 10.14 -13.17 -13.43
C PRO A 98 8.91 -13.95 -12.92
N GLU A 99 8.86 -14.21 -11.62
CA GLU A 99 7.75 -14.90 -10.95
C GLU A 99 6.56 -13.98 -10.60
N LEU A 100 6.56 -12.74 -11.10
CA LEU A 100 5.53 -11.75 -10.78
C LEU A 100 4.18 -12.18 -11.34
N VAL A 101 3.20 -12.32 -10.45
CA VAL A 101 1.80 -12.56 -10.78
C VAL A 101 1.13 -11.20 -11.01
N ILE A 102 0.61 -11.01 -12.21
CA ILE A 102 -0.12 -9.81 -12.59
C ILE A 102 -1.61 -10.06 -12.39
N VAL A 103 -2.27 -9.13 -11.73
CA VAL A 103 -3.70 -9.15 -11.43
C VAL A 103 -4.33 -7.89 -12.00
N PRO A 104 -5.46 -8.00 -12.72
CA PRO A 104 -6.22 -6.82 -13.15
C PRO A 104 -6.84 -6.11 -11.94
N PRO A 105 -7.09 -4.79 -12.01
CA PRO A 105 -7.68 -4.06 -10.91
C PRO A 105 -9.20 -4.34 -10.79
N HIS A 106 -9.66 -4.59 -9.56
CA HIS A 106 -11.09 -4.74 -9.23
C HIS A 106 -11.56 -3.51 -8.45
N TYR A 107 -11.83 -2.43 -9.15
CA TYR A 107 -12.15 -1.12 -8.56
C TYR A 107 -13.37 -1.14 -7.64
N ASP A 108 -14.38 -1.95 -7.92
CA ASP A 108 -15.57 -2.07 -7.08
C ASP A 108 -15.22 -2.59 -5.68
N GLU A 109 -14.35 -3.59 -5.59
CA GLU A 109 -13.84 -4.10 -4.32
C GLU A 109 -13.00 -3.04 -3.60
N TYR A 110 -12.16 -2.29 -4.31
CA TYR A 110 -11.37 -1.22 -3.72
C TYR A 110 -12.26 -0.12 -3.13
N MET A 111 -13.32 0.25 -3.83
CA MET A 111 -14.29 1.23 -3.34
C MET A 111 -15.01 0.75 -2.07
N LYS A 112 -15.38 -0.52 -2.02
CA LYS A 112 -15.99 -1.15 -0.84
C LYS A 112 -15.05 -1.10 0.37
N TYR A 113 -13.82 -1.60 0.24
CA TYR A 113 -12.85 -1.58 1.32
C TYR A 113 -12.41 -0.18 1.72
N SER A 114 -12.35 0.77 0.78
CA SER A 114 -12.10 2.18 1.07
C SER A 114 -13.18 2.80 1.95
N LYS A 115 -14.47 2.50 1.68
CA LYS A 115 -15.58 2.95 2.52
C LYS A 115 -15.49 2.37 3.94
N LEU A 116 -15.27 1.04 4.06
CA LEU A 116 -15.10 0.38 5.36
C LEU A 116 -13.94 0.98 6.17
N THR A 117 -12.83 1.33 5.50
CA THR A 117 -11.69 1.97 6.17
C THR A 117 -12.05 3.34 6.75
N LYS A 118 -12.86 4.13 6.02
CA LYS A 118 -13.31 5.45 6.50
C LYS A 118 -14.24 5.36 7.72
N GLU A 119 -14.94 4.26 7.89
CA GLU A 119 -15.79 4.02 9.07
C GLU A 119 -14.96 3.76 10.34
N VAL A 120 -13.69 3.40 10.19
CA VAL A 120 -12.76 3.15 11.31
C VAL A 120 -12.08 4.44 11.78
N TYR A 121 -12.00 5.47 10.96
CA TYR A 121 -11.41 6.78 11.29
C TYR A 121 -12.45 7.75 11.85
#